data_0dae21a6310d6bb28539da2e957f4e49
#
_entry.id   0dae21a6310d6bb28539da2e957f4e49
#
_cell.length_a   1.000
_cell.length_b   1.000
_cell.length_c   1.000
_cell.angle_alpha   90.00
_cell.angle_beta   90.00
_cell.angle_gamma   90.00
#
_symmetry.space_group_name_H-M   'P 1'
#
loop_
_entity.id
_entity.type
_entity.pdbx_description
1 polymer ?
#
loop_
_entity_poly.entity_id
_entity_poly.type
_entity_poly.pdbx_seq_one_letter_code
_entity_poly.pdbx_strand_id
1 'polypeptide(L)'
;MADVFQDKLDKSYEDLSKGNPDQVDVPADRRFLGFDAYKKAMDVLSPGDIVVLATPPAFRWPMFQYAIEKGLNVFMEKPVTVDGPTSRKMFELGEKSVEKNLKVAVGLMCRHCDARQELHDRIKNGEIGDITLLRAYRVAGPTGSAFAEPKPDDESELL
;
A
#
# COMPACT_ATOMS: atom_id res chain seq x y z
N MET A 1 5.48 -12.58 5.97
CA MET A 1 4.78 -11.37 6.45
C MET A 1 5.71 -10.53 7.29
N ALA A 2 5.48 -9.21 7.40
CA ALA A 2 6.33 -8.32 8.20
C ALA A 2 5.51 -7.19 8.81
N ASP A 3 5.78 -6.86 10.07
CA ASP A 3 5.24 -5.70 10.77
C ASP A 3 6.25 -5.21 11.82
N VAL A 4 6.08 -3.98 12.30
CA VAL A 4 6.88 -3.45 13.42
C VAL A 4 6.36 -3.98 14.76
N PHE A 5 5.04 -4.24 14.85
CA PHE A 5 4.35 -4.65 16.06
C PHE A 5 3.89 -6.10 15.99
N GLN A 6 4.17 -6.87 17.06
CA GLN A 6 3.82 -8.30 17.13
C GLN A 6 2.30 -8.52 17.06
N ASP A 7 1.53 -7.74 17.79
CA ASP A 7 0.07 -7.86 17.81
C ASP A 7 -0.56 -7.63 16.43
N LYS A 8 -0.02 -6.71 15.63
CA LYS A 8 -0.48 -6.43 14.26
C LYS A 8 -0.10 -7.57 13.30
N LEU A 9 1.11 -8.11 13.47
CA LEU A 9 1.58 -9.24 12.68
C LEU A 9 0.70 -10.48 12.93
N ASP A 10 0.46 -10.79 14.21
CA ASP A 10 -0.34 -11.95 14.62
C ASP A 10 -1.79 -11.81 14.16
N LYS A 11 -2.40 -10.63 14.37
CA LYS A 11 -3.76 -10.36 13.91
C LYS A 11 -3.88 -10.50 12.39
N SER A 12 -2.96 -9.92 11.64
CA SER A 12 -2.98 -10.01 10.18
C SER A 12 -2.86 -11.46 9.70
N TYR A 13 -2.00 -12.25 10.35
CA TYR A 13 -1.85 -13.67 10.05
C TYR A 13 -3.14 -14.45 10.34
N GLU A 14 -3.75 -14.21 11.50
CA GLU A 14 -5.01 -14.88 11.88
C GLU A 14 -6.15 -14.55 10.91
N ASP A 15 -6.34 -13.26 10.60
CA ASP A 15 -7.42 -12.79 9.72
C ASP A 15 -7.28 -13.38 8.31
N LEU A 16 -6.07 -13.41 7.77
CA LEU A 16 -5.79 -13.99 6.45
C LEU A 16 -5.96 -15.50 6.44
N SER A 17 -5.45 -16.19 7.47
CA SER A 17 -5.55 -17.65 7.58
C SER A 17 -7.00 -18.11 7.76
N LYS A 18 -7.82 -17.35 8.47
CA LYS A 18 -9.27 -17.63 8.60
C LYS A 18 -10.02 -17.38 7.30
N GLY A 19 -9.67 -16.31 6.59
CA GLY A 19 -10.34 -15.93 5.35
C GLY A 19 -9.96 -16.80 4.14
N ASN A 20 -8.73 -17.30 4.11
CA ASN A 20 -8.16 -18.03 2.96
C ASN A 20 -7.26 -19.18 3.41
N PRO A 21 -7.79 -20.20 4.13
CA PRO A 21 -6.98 -21.23 4.79
C PRO A 21 -6.10 -22.03 3.82
N ASP A 22 -6.58 -22.25 2.60
CA ASP A 22 -5.86 -23.04 1.59
C ASP A 22 -4.82 -22.22 0.79
N GLN A 23 -4.76 -20.91 1.01
CA GLN A 23 -3.89 -19.99 0.25
C GLN A 23 -2.82 -19.33 1.13
N VAL A 24 -2.89 -19.46 2.44
CA VAL A 24 -1.97 -18.84 3.38
C VAL A 24 -0.95 -19.87 3.88
N ASP A 25 0.23 -19.81 3.29
CA ASP A 25 1.41 -20.58 3.73
C ASP A 25 2.48 -19.63 4.28
N VAL A 26 2.33 -19.25 5.56
CA VAL A 26 3.28 -18.36 6.25
C VAL A 26 3.70 -18.97 7.57
N PRO A 27 4.66 -19.91 7.55
CA PRO A 27 5.18 -20.53 8.77
C PRO A 27 5.89 -19.49 9.67
N ALA A 28 6.14 -19.84 10.91
CA ALA A 28 6.63 -18.90 11.92
C ALA A 28 7.98 -18.24 11.55
N ASP A 29 8.87 -18.95 10.86
CA ASP A 29 10.14 -18.47 10.37
C ASP A 29 10.05 -17.49 9.19
N ARG A 30 8.84 -17.32 8.61
CA ARG A 30 8.54 -16.30 7.58
C ARG A 30 7.67 -15.14 8.11
N ARG A 31 7.59 -14.98 9.42
CA ARG A 31 6.94 -13.86 10.10
C ARG A 31 7.99 -13.00 10.76
N PHE A 32 8.23 -11.83 10.21
CA PHE A 32 9.36 -10.97 10.59
C PHE A 32 8.88 -9.75 11.36
N LEU A 33 9.56 -9.43 12.45
CA LEU A 33 9.24 -8.32 13.34
C LEU A 33 10.34 -7.25 13.31
N GLY A 34 9.95 -5.99 13.40
CA GLY A 34 10.81 -4.83 13.53
C GLY A 34 10.95 -3.98 12.28
N PHE A 35 11.71 -2.89 12.37
CA PHE A 35 11.84 -1.92 11.27
C PHE A 35 12.50 -2.49 10.01
N ASP A 36 13.40 -3.47 10.15
CA ASP A 36 14.05 -4.16 9.03
C ASP A 36 13.28 -5.40 8.52
N ALA A 37 12.15 -5.71 9.15
CA ALA A 37 11.37 -6.89 8.84
C ALA A 37 10.94 -6.96 7.36
N TYR A 38 10.67 -5.81 6.73
CA TYR A 38 10.32 -5.74 5.32
C TYR A 38 11.43 -6.29 4.40
N LYS A 39 12.72 -6.06 4.74
CA LYS A 39 13.84 -6.61 3.96
C LYS A 39 13.87 -8.12 4.05
N LYS A 40 13.77 -8.65 5.28
CA LYS A 40 13.73 -10.09 5.52
C LYS A 40 12.56 -10.76 4.81
N ALA A 41 11.39 -10.11 4.83
CA ALA A 41 10.20 -10.60 4.11
C ALA A 41 10.38 -10.61 2.58
N MET A 42 11.06 -9.60 2.03
CA MET A 42 11.34 -9.54 0.60
C MET A 42 12.50 -10.45 0.19
N ASP A 43 13.43 -10.77 1.10
CA ASP A 43 14.56 -11.66 0.84
C ASP A 43 14.16 -13.13 0.64
N VAL A 44 12.97 -13.52 1.13
CA VAL A 44 12.41 -14.86 0.88
C VAL A 44 11.62 -14.96 -0.42
N LEU A 45 11.47 -13.85 -1.14
CA LEU A 45 10.79 -13.80 -2.43
C LEU A 45 11.80 -13.95 -3.59
N SER A 46 11.29 -14.42 -4.71
CA SER A 46 12.05 -14.53 -5.96
C SER A 46 11.76 -13.34 -6.88
N PRO A 47 12.70 -12.94 -7.77
CA PRO A 47 12.43 -11.95 -8.79
C PRO A 47 11.17 -12.30 -9.61
N GLY A 48 10.27 -11.33 -9.77
CA GLY A 48 8.97 -11.53 -10.41
C GLY A 48 7.80 -11.81 -9.45
N ASP A 49 8.08 -12.17 -8.21
CA ASP A 49 7.04 -12.27 -7.18
C ASP A 49 6.43 -10.89 -6.86
N ILE A 50 5.33 -10.90 -6.12
CA ILE A 50 4.59 -9.68 -5.76
C ILE A 50 4.74 -9.39 -4.27
N VAL A 51 5.10 -8.16 -3.94
CA VAL A 51 5.03 -7.64 -2.58
C VAL A 51 3.87 -6.66 -2.41
N VAL A 52 3.14 -6.78 -1.30
CA VAL A 52 2.07 -5.85 -0.92
C VAL A 52 2.57 -4.90 0.16
N LEU A 53 2.55 -3.60 -0.11
CA LEU A 53 2.98 -2.54 0.82
C LEU A 53 1.75 -1.81 1.36
N ALA A 54 1.28 -2.19 2.54
CA ALA A 54 0.18 -1.56 3.26
C ALA A 54 0.64 -0.69 4.45
N THR A 55 1.93 -0.49 4.59
CA THR A 55 2.55 0.33 5.65
C THR A 55 2.16 1.80 5.55
N PRO A 56 2.30 2.60 6.64
CA PRO A 56 2.09 4.04 6.58
C PRO A 56 2.96 4.68 5.47
N PRO A 57 2.42 5.66 4.73
CA PRO A 57 3.03 6.16 3.50
C PRO A 57 4.41 6.82 3.70
N ALA A 58 4.70 7.33 4.89
CA ALA A 58 6.00 7.92 5.20
C ALA A 58 7.16 6.91 5.07
N PHE A 59 6.91 5.63 5.34
CA PHE A 59 7.91 4.56 5.32
C PHE A 59 7.94 3.77 4.01
N ARG A 60 7.10 4.13 3.04
CA ARG A 60 6.87 3.29 1.86
C ARG A 60 7.97 3.40 0.80
N TRP A 61 8.57 4.59 0.63
CA TRP A 61 9.59 4.77 -0.39
C TRP A 61 10.84 3.89 -0.22
N PRO A 62 11.39 3.64 1.00
CA PRO A 62 12.53 2.72 1.15
C PRO A 62 12.15 1.28 0.85
N MET A 63 10.92 0.89 1.19
CA MET A 63 10.41 -0.45 0.90
C MET A 63 10.21 -0.66 -0.60
N PHE A 64 9.68 0.36 -1.30
CA PHE A 64 9.53 0.33 -2.75
C PHE A 64 10.89 0.28 -3.45
N GLN A 65 11.86 1.07 -3.00
CA GLN A 65 13.22 1.01 -3.51
C GLN A 65 13.80 -0.40 -3.39
N TYR A 66 13.68 -1.02 -2.22
CA TYR A 66 14.19 -2.36 -1.98
C TYR A 66 13.51 -3.41 -2.84
N ALA A 67 12.19 -3.31 -3.01
CA ALA A 67 11.44 -4.19 -3.91
C ALA A 67 11.96 -4.12 -5.35
N ILE A 68 12.23 -2.90 -5.87
CA ILE A 68 12.79 -2.70 -7.21
C ILE A 68 14.20 -3.30 -7.31
N GLU A 69 15.03 -3.15 -6.29
CA GLU A 69 16.37 -3.72 -6.24
C GLU A 69 16.32 -5.25 -6.32
N LYS A 70 15.35 -5.86 -5.64
CA LYS A 70 15.11 -7.33 -5.63
C LYS A 70 14.37 -7.84 -6.87
N GLY A 71 13.93 -6.97 -7.76
CA GLY A 71 13.19 -7.37 -8.97
C GLY A 71 11.76 -7.82 -8.70
N LEU A 72 11.12 -7.29 -7.66
CA LEU A 72 9.76 -7.64 -7.27
C LEU A 72 8.72 -6.73 -7.91
N ASN A 73 7.57 -7.29 -8.25
CA ASN A 73 6.38 -6.52 -8.56
C ASN A 73 5.76 -5.97 -7.28
N VAL A 74 5.09 -4.82 -7.36
CA VAL A 74 4.60 -4.12 -6.16
C VAL A 74 3.14 -3.77 -6.29
N PHE A 75 2.34 -4.14 -5.30
CA PHE A 75 1.06 -3.50 -5.01
C PHE A 75 1.22 -2.65 -3.76
N MET A 76 0.86 -1.38 -3.80
CA MET A 76 0.92 -0.52 -2.62
C MET A 76 -0.39 0.22 -2.38
N GLU A 77 -0.70 0.47 -1.11
CA GLU A 77 -1.87 1.26 -0.74
C GLU A 77 -1.66 2.76 -0.95
N LYS A 78 -2.76 3.47 -1.13
CA LYS A 78 -2.79 4.95 -1.16
C LYS A 78 -2.71 5.53 0.28
N PRO A 79 -2.22 6.77 0.44
CA PRO A 79 -1.39 7.53 -0.50
C PRO A 79 0.03 6.95 -0.58
N VAL A 80 0.72 7.19 -1.68
CA VAL A 80 2.06 6.60 -1.90
C VAL A 80 3.18 7.37 -1.21
N THR A 81 2.92 8.60 -0.79
CA THR A 81 3.89 9.53 -0.21
C THR A 81 3.19 10.54 0.71
N VAL A 82 3.95 11.29 1.49
CA VAL A 82 3.46 12.27 2.47
C VAL A 82 3.95 13.70 2.23
N ASP A 83 4.99 13.88 1.43
CA ASP A 83 5.63 15.19 1.20
C ASP A 83 6.23 15.33 -0.20
N GLY A 84 6.68 16.55 -0.53
CA GLY A 84 7.27 16.85 -1.83
C GLY A 84 8.60 16.13 -2.10
N PRO A 85 9.55 16.07 -1.15
CA PRO A 85 10.79 15.35 -1.33
C PRO A 85 10.59 13.85 -1.60
N THR A 86 9.74 13.18 -0.82
CA THR A 86 9.44 11.76 -1.02
C THR A 86 8.63 11.52 -2.29
N SER A 87 7.78 12.47 -2.70
CA SER A 87 7.09 12.40 -4.00
C SER A 87 8.07 12.36 -5.17
N ARG A 88 9.09 13.21 -5.16
CA ARG A 88 10.14 13.18 -6.21
C ARG A 88 10.86 11.83 -6.25
N LYS A 89 11.23 11.30 -5.07
CA LYS A 89 11.83 9.95 -5.00
C LYS A 89 10.92 8.85 -5.54
N MET A 90 9.62 8.94 -5.27
CA MET A 90 8.65 7.96 -5.79
C MET A 90 8.53 8.04 -7.32
N PHE A 91 8.62 9.21 -7.93
CA PHE A 91 8.69 9.34 -9.40
C PHE A 91 9.95 8.66 -9.97
N GLU A 92 11.13 8.97 -9.42
CA GLU A 92 12.39 8.34 -9.83
C GLU A 92 12.36 6.81 -9.69
N LEU A 93 11.77 6.31 -8.61
CA LEU A 93 11.59 4.88 -8.39
C LEU A 93 10.57 4.27 -9.36
N GLY A 94 9.52 5.02 -9.71
CA GLY A 94 8.56 4.63 -10.73
C GLY A 94 9.24 4.43 -12.10
N GLU A 95 10.08 5.38 -12.51
CA GLU A 95 10.87 5.26 -13.75
C GLU A 95 11.77 4.03 -13.72
N LYS A 96 12.52 3.82 -12.65
CA LYS A 96 13.37 2.63 -12.46
C LYS A 96 12.58 1.32 -12.53
N SER A 97 11.36 1.31 -12.01
CA SER A 97 10.51 0.11 -12.08
C SER A 97 10.10 -0.20 -13.51
N VAL A 98 9.83 0.82 -14.33
CA VAL A 98 9.52 0.68 -15.76
C VAL A 98 10.74 0.15 -16.53
N GLU A 99 11.94 0.71 -16.29
CA GLU A 99 13.19 0.25 -16.90
C GLU A 99 13.44 -1.24 -16.65
N LYS A 100 13.10 -1.73 -15.44
CA LYS A 100 13.21 -3.14 -15.07
C LYS A 100 12.00 -3.99 -15.47
N ASN A 101 11.03 -3.43 -16.19
CA ASN A 101 9.78 -4.10 -16.58
C ASN A 101 8.97 -4.65 -15.38
N LEU A 102 9.09 -4.04 -14.21
CA LEU A 102 8.33 -4.42 -13.02
C LEU A 102 6.91 -3.85 -13.08
N LYS A 103 5.95 -4.58 -12.55
CA LYS A 103 4.56 -4.16 -12.48
C LYS A 103 4.30 -3.49 -11.14
N VAL A 104 3.80 -2.27 -11.18
CA VAL A 104 3.48 -1.48 -9.99
C VAL A 104 2.03 -1.03 -10.05
N ALA A 105 1.27 -1.34 -9.02
CA ALA A 105 -0.12 -0.92 -8.87
C ALA A 105 -0.35 -0.23 -7.54
N VAL A 106 -1.33 0.67 -7.51
CA VAL A 106 -1.73 1.42 -6.30
C VAL A 106 -3.21 1.21 -6.03
N GLY A 107 -3.57 1.02 -4.76
CA GLY A 107 -4.93 0.79 -4.26
C GLY A 107 -5.86 2.00 -4.41
N LEU A 108 -6.00 2.51 -5.63
CA LEU A 108 -6.91 3.61 -5.99
C LEU A 108 -8.31 3.06 -6.31
N MET A 109 -9.04 2.60 -5.31
CA MET A 109 -10.33 1.92 -5.49
C MET A 109 -11.31 2.68 -6.37
N CYS A 110 -11.33 4.01 -6.32
CA CYS A 110 -12.20 4.81 -7.16
C CYS A 110 -11.85 4.71 -8.65
N ARG A 111 -10.55 4.55 -8.96
CA ARG A 111 -10.06 4.38 -10.33
C ARG A 111 -10.43 3.01 -10.90
N HIS A 112 -10.49 2.00 -10.05
CA HIS A 112 -10.77 0.62 -10.43
C HIS A 112 -12.25 0.22 -10.27
N CYS A 113 -13.13 1.18 -10.00
CA CYS A 113 -14.57 0.97 -9.90
C CYS A 113 -15.21 1.06 -11.29
N ASP A 114 -15.81 -0.02 -11.77
CA ASP A 114 -16.40 -0.13 -13.12
C ASP A 114 -17.45 0.98 -13.38
N ALA A 115 -18.34 1.24 -12.43
CA ALA A 115 -19.33 2.30 -12.56
C ALA A 115 -18.72 3.70 -12.72
N ARG A 116 -17.56 3.95 -12.09
CA ARG A 116 -16.85 5.23 -12.22
C ARG A 116 -16.07 5.32 -13.51
N GLN A 117 -15.55 4.21 -14.01
CA GLN A 117 -14.91 4.14 -15.32
C GLN A 117 -15.97 4.39 -16.41
N GLU A 118 -17.13 3.77 -16.33
CA GLU A 118 -18.24 4.02 -17.27
C GLU A 118 -18.67 5.49 -17.25
N LEU A 119 -18.85 6.08 -16.05
CA LEU A 119 -19.17 7.51 -15.92
C LEU A 119 -18.11 8.40 -16.57
N HIS A 120 -16.83 8.11 -16.33
CA HIS A 120 -15.71 8.84 -16.94
C HIS A 120 -15.78 8.76 -18.47
N ASP A 121 -16.04 7.58 -19.02
CA ASP A 121 -16.10 7.37 -20.46
C ASP A 121 -17.29 8.09 -21.10
N ARG A 122 -18.45 8.10 -20.46
CA ARG A 122 -19.62 8.89 -20.90
C ARG A 122 -19.32 10.39 -20.93
N ILE A 123 -18.68 10.90 -19.87
CA ILE A 123 -18.25 12.31 -19.80
C ILE A 123 -17.25 12.60 -20.94
N LYS A 124 -16.25 11.75 -21.14
CA LYS A 124 -15.23 11.90 -22.17
C LYS A 124 -15.82 11.84 -23.58
N ASN A 125 -16.86 11.06 -23.77
CA ASN A 125 -17.59 10.95 -25.03
C ASN A 125 -18.57 12.11 -25.29
N GLY A 126 -18.65 13.09 -24.39
CA GLY A 126 -19.43 14.31 -24.56
C GLY A 126 -20.92 14.19 -24.20
N GLU A 127 -21.34 13.12 -23.51
CA GLU A 127 -22.76 12.91 -23.19
C GLU A 127 -23.38 14.02 -22.32
N ILE A 128 -22.55 14.74 -21.54
CA ILE A 128 -23.00 15.89 -20.72
C ILE A 128 -22.61 17.25 -21.30
N GLY A 129 -22.00 17.27 -22.50
CA GLY A 129 -21.47 18.48 -23.12
C GLY A 129 -20.25 19.03 -22.38
N ASP A 130 -20.03 20.35 -22.49
CA ASP A 130 -18.87 21.01 -21.89
C ASP A 130 -18.99 21.12 -20.37
N ILE A 131 -17.93 20.74 -19.65
CA ILE A 131 -17.88 20.83 -18.20
C ILE A 131 -17.61 22.30 -17.82
N THR A 132 -18.60 22.98 -17.25
CA THR A 132 -18.46 24.35 -16.77
C THR A 132 -18.14 24.46 -15.27
N LEU A 133 -18.50 23.46 -14.49
CA LEU A 133 -18.27 23.41 -13.04
C LEU A 133 -18.14 21.96 -12.59
N LEU A 134 -17.15 21.67 -11.76
CA LEU A 134 -16.96 20.38 -11.13
C LEU A 134 -16.98 20.53 -9.60
N ARG A 135 -17.88 19.81 -8.93
CA ARG A 135 -17.92 19.75 -7.46
C ARG A 135 -17.90 18.31 -6.99
N ALA A 136 -17.05 18.03 -6.01
CA ALA A 136 -16.99 16.74 -5.35
C ALA A 136 -17.18 16.89 -3.83
N TYR A 137 -18.05 16.08 -3.27
CA TYR A 137 -18.30 16.02 -1.83
C TYR A 137 -17.93 14.64 -1.32
N ARG A 138 -17.12 14.61 -0.25
CA ARG A 138 -16.90 13.40 0.53
C ARG A 138 -17.51 13.58 1.90
N VAL A 139 -18.59 12.89 2.15
CA VAL A 139 -19.19 12.79 3.49
C VAL A 139 -18.71 11.47 4.09
N ALA A 140 -17.93 11.54 5.15
CA ALA A 140 -17.41 10.37 5.85
C ALA A 140 -17.46 10.65 7.35
N GLY A 141 -17.63 9.60 8.14
CA GLY A 141 -17.41 9.65 9.58
C GLY A 141 -15.92 9.88 9.92
N PRO A 142 -15.59 9.96 11.21
CA PRO A 142 -14.22 10.07 11.68
C PRO A 142 -13.35 8.97 11.05
N THR A 143 -12.18 9.35 10.54
CA THR A 143 -11.18 8.36 10.12
C THR A 143 -10.38 7.94 11.34
N GLY A 144 -10.17 6.62 11.53
CA GLY A 144 -9.63 6.03 12.75
C GLY A 144 -8.31 6.62 13.27
N SER A 145 -7.51 7.22 12.39
CA SER A 145 -6.25 7.88 12.76
C SER A 145 -6.36 9.41 12.89
N ALA A 146 -7.54 10.00 12.63
CA ALA A 146 -7.69 11.45 12.59
C ALA A 146 -7.98 12.09 13.95
N PHE A 147 -8.33 11.27 14.93
CA PHE A 147 -8.61 11.71 16.30
C PHE A 147 -7.73 10.89 17.23
N ALA A 148 -7.01 11.58 18.07
CA ALA A 148 -6.12 10.94 19.01
C ALA A 148 -6.91 9.95 19.89
N GLU A 149 -6.68 8.66 19.68
CA GLU A 149 -6.90 7.71 20.75
C GLU A 149 -5.94 8.05 21.89
N PRO A 150 -6.34 7.83 23.14
CA PRO A 150 -5.40 8.00 24.25
C PRO A 150 -4.15 7.20 23.96
N LYS A 151 -2.99 7.82 24.19
CA LYS A 151 -1.70 7.18 24.11
C LYS A 151 -1.74 5.87 24.91
N PRO A 152 -1.34 4.72 24.35
CA PRO A 152 -1.25 3.50 25.13
C PRO A 152 -0.34 3.68 26.34
N ASP A 153 -0.74 3.14 27.49
CA ASP A 153 0.05 3.22 28.73
C ASP A 153 1.37 2.43 28.65
N ASP A 154 1.50 1.57 27.65
CA ASP A 154 2.63 0.66 27.40
C ASP A 154 3.46 1.06 26.19
N GLU A 155 3.72 2.36 26.00
CA GLU A 155 4.58 2.79 24.89
C GLU A 155 5.90 2.02 24.90
N SER A 156 6.09 1.27 23.82
CA SER A 156 7.39 0.72 23.54
C SER A 156 8.36 1.87 23.19
N GLU A 157 9.64 1.74 23.55
CA GLU A 157 10.70 2.69 23.19
C GLU A 157 10.84 2.93 21.67
N LEU A 158 10.03 2.24 20.86
CA LEU A 158 9.99 2.33 19.41
C LEU A 158 8.99 3.39 18.90
N LEU A 159 8.18 3.98 19.77
CA LEU A 159 7.26 5.09 19.49
C LEU A 159 7.80 6.38 20.08
#